data_6e28b1c118b3f7495f6af3bb370d9524
#
_entry.id   6e28b1c118b3f7495f6af3bb370d9524
#
_cell.length_a   1.000
_cell.length_b   1.000
_cell.length_c   1.000
_cell.angle_alpha   90.00
_cell.angle_beta   90.00
_cell.angle_gamma   90.00
#
_symmetry.space_group_name_H-M   'P 1'
#
loop_
_entity.id
_entity.type
_entity.pdbx_description
1 polymer ?
#
loop_
_entity_poly.entity_id
_entity_poly.type
_entity_poly.pdbx_seq_one_letter_code
_entity_poly.pdbx_strand_id
1 'polypeptide(L)'
;MQDVQSDVMSFRGSHYDLGIKAAQWIKQTNILKNREKEWKKRKPRFNVDVDETYHVFQMYAPQIWEEIKGMETVLELPMEQMVLNFANYRFAPQKESGCTVFLGSDYMVRNYDYHPATYDGRYLLFQPNDGGLAQIGPTSRITGRMDGMNESGLSMGYNFMHRKNPGDGFVCYMIGRLILECCKDVEEAIRFL
;
A
#
# COMPACT_ATOMS: atom_id res chain seq x y z
N MET A 1 -10.07 -22.36 -14.71
CA MET A 1 -9.03 -21.74 -13.86
C MET A 1 -8.74 -20.40 -14.51
N GLN A 2 -8.74 -19.31 -13.77
CA GLN A 2 -8.46 -17.99 -14.33
C GLN A 2 -6.96 -17.73 -14.15
N ASP A 3 -6.24 -17.51 -15.24
CA ASP A 3 -4.82 -17.17 -15.15
C ASP A 3 -4.65 -15.81 -14.53
N VAL A 4 -3.87 -15.73 -13.47
CA VAL A 4 -3.48 -14.46 -12.82
C VAL A 4 -2.03 -14.19 -13.17
N GLN A 5 -1.80 -13.12 -13.88
CA GLN A 5 -0.46 -12.66 -14.23
C GLN A 5 0.02 -11.67 -13.18
N SER A 6 1.24 -11.86 -12.70
CA SER A 6 1.90 -10.93 -11.77
C SER A 6 3.23 -10.47 -12.34
N ASP A 7 3.43 -9.17 -12.34
CA ASP A 7 4.70 -8.56 -12.73
C ASP A 7 5.63 -8.42 -11.53
N VAL A 8 6.92 -8.62 -11.74
CA VAL A 8 7.96 -8.35 -10.74
C VAL A 8 8.67 -7.06 -11.14
N MET A 9 8.63 -6.08 -10.25
CA MET A 9 9.34 -4.82 -10.41
C MET A 9 10.49 -4.76 -9.41
N SER A 10 11.72 -4.62 -9.89
CA SER A 10 12.87 -4.24 -9.06
C SER A 10 13.20 -2.78 -9.33
N PHE A 11 13.29 -1.98 -8.26
CA PHE A 11 13.57 -0.55 -8.38
C PHE A 11 14.50 -0.07 -7.27
N ARG A 12 15.49 0.74 -7.65
CA ARG A 12 16.38 1.46 -6.74
C ARG A 12 16.35 2.94 -7.11
N GLY A 13 16.03 3.80 -6.17
CA GLY A 13 15.91 5.24 -6.39
C GLY A 13 15.14 5.92 -5.28
N SER A 14 14.74 7.17 -5.52
CA SER A 14 13.90 7.90 -4.59
C SER A 14 12.45 7.40 -4.60
N HIS A 15 11.71 7.73 -3.56
CA HIS A 15 10.26 7.48 -3.53
C HIS A 15 9.54 8.24 -4.64
N TYR A 16 9.98 9.48 -4.92
CA TYR A 16 9.40 10.25 -6.03
C TYR A 16 9.57 9.51 -7.36
N ASP A 17 10.76 8.98 -7.66
CA ASP A 17 11.01 8.23 -8.90
C ASP A 17 10.25 6.90 -8.92
N LEU A 18 10.08 6.24 -7.77
CA LEU A 18 9.22 5.07 -7.66
C LEU A 18 7.78 5.43 -8.02
N GLY A 19 7.30 6.58 -7.56
CA GLY A 19 5.97 7.11 -7.89
C GLY A 19 5.79 7.34 -9.38
N ILE A 20 6.76 7.95 -10.04
CA ILE A 20 6.78 8.12 -11.51
C ILE A 20 6.65 6.75 -12.19
N LYS A 21 7.48 5.78 -11.80
CA LYS A 21 7.49 4.45 -12.40
C LYS A 21 6.19 3.69 -12.16
N ALA A 22 5.63 3.78 -10.96
CA ALA A 22 4.35 3.19 -10.62
C ALA A 22 3.22 3.78 -11.48
N ALA A 23 3.20 5.10 -11.65
CA ALA A 23 2.19 5.78 -12.44
C ALA A 23 2.28 5.45 -13.94
N GLN A 24 3.49 5.33 -14.49
CA GLN A 24 3.71 4.88 -15.86
C GLN A 24 3.12 3.48 -16.09
N TRP A 25 3.33 2.57 -15.13
CA TRP A 25 2.75 1.23 -15.17
C TRP A 25 1.22 1.28 -15.04
N ILE A 26 0.67 2.11 -14.14
CA ILE A 26 -0.78 2.28 -13.96
C ILE A 26 -1.45 2.73 -15.26
N LYS A 27 -0.84 3.66 -16.01
CA LYS A 27 -1.36 4.13 -17.31
C LYS A 27 -1.56 3.00 -18.33
N GLN A 28 -0.78 1.92 -18.23
CA GLN A 28 -0.88 0.76 -19.11
C GLN A 28 -1.91 -0.28 -18.64
N THR A 29 -2.57 -0.03 -17.50
CA THR A 29 -3.51 -0.95 -16.88
C THR A 29 -4.90 -0.36 -16.76
N ASN A 30 -5.86 -1.18 -16.31
CA ASN A 30 -7.22 -0.72 -16.03
C ASN A 30 -7.43 -0.30 -14.55
N ILE A 31 -6.34 -0.15 -13.78
CA ILE A 31 -6.43 0.12 -12.33
C ILE A 31 -7.22 1.39 -12.04
N LEU A 32 -6.90 2.51 -12.69
CA LEU A 32 -7.64 3.77 -12.48
C LEU A 32 -9.13 3.63 -12.84
N LYS A 33 -9.43 3.06 -14.00
CA LYS A 33 -10.82 2.82 -14.43
C LYS A 33 -11.59 1.95 -13.44
N ASN A 34 -10.93 0.94 -12.86
CA ASN A 34 -11.54 0.05 -11.87
C ASN A 34 -11.79 0.78 -10.55
N ARG A 35 -10.87 1.65 -10.11
CA ARG A 35 -11.04 2.47 -8.91
C ARG A 35 -12.14 3.51 -9.07
N GLU A 36 -12.21 4.20 -10.19
CA GLU A 36 -13.32 5.11 -10.49
C GLU A 36 -14.68 4.41 -10.44
N LYS A 37 -14.77 3.20 -11.01
CA LYS A 37 -15.98 2.38 -10.92
C LYS A 37 -16.30 1.97 -9.49
N GLU A 38 -15.29 1.65 -8.70
CA GLU A 38 -15.44 1.31 -7.28
C GLU A 38 -16.00 2.51 -6.51
N TRP A 39 -15.43 3.71 -6.67
CA TRP A 39 -15.90 4.92 -6.00
C TRP A 39 -17.29 5.39 -6.46
N LYS A 40 -17.65 5.17 -7.71
CA LYS A 40 -19.02 5.41 -8.20
C LYS A 40 -20.05 4.49 -7.52
N LYS A 41 -19.66 3.24 -7.24
CA LYS A 41 -20.55 2.27 -6.57
C LYS A 41 -20.57 2.43 -5.05
N ARG A 42 -19.47 2.85 -4.47
CA ARG A 42 -19.26 2.97 -3.03
C ARG A 42 -18.67 4.33 -2.72
N LYS A 43 -19.54 5.35 -2.68
CA LYS A 43 -19.10 6.70 -2.28
C LYS A 43 -18.36 6.64 -0.95
N PRO A 44 -17.22 7.33 -0.81
CA PRO A 44 -16.53 7.42 0.47
C PRO A 44 -17.48 7.99 1.52
N ARG A 45 -17.42 7.44 2.74
CA ARG A 45 -18.18 7.96 3.89
C ARG A 45 -17.42 9.05 4.66
N PHE A 46 -16.38 9.57 4.06
CA PHE A 46 -15.50 10.60 4.59
C PHE A 46 -15.19 11.62 3.50
N ASN A 47 -14.85 12.81 3.90
CA ASN A 47 -14.31 13.81 2.99
C ASN A 47 -12.79 13.60 2.84
N VAL A 48 -12.29 13.72 1.62
CA VAL A 48 -10.85 13.75 1.37
C VAL A 48 -10.33 15.09 1.89
N ASP A 49 -9.39 15.02 2.81
CA ASP A 49 -8.67 16.19 3.32
C ASP A 49 -7.18 16.01 2.97
N VAL A 50 -6.72 16.80 2.00
CA VAL A 50 -5.36 16.73 1.48
C VAL A 50 -4.37 17.22 2.53
N ASP A 51 -4.69 18.31 3.21
CA ASP A 51 -3.80 18.94 4.20
C ASP A 51 -3.63 18.05 5.42
N GLU A 52 -4.71 17.49 5.94
CA GLU A 52 -4.64 16.52 7.04
C GLU A 52 -3.82 15.30 6.63
N THR A 53 -4.10 14.73 5.45
CA THR A 53 -3.36 13.57 4.94
C THR A 53 -1.88 13.88 4.78
N TYR A 54 -1.54 15.04 4.23
CA TYR A 54 -0.16 15.50 4.12
C TYR A 54 0.53 15.56 5.49
N HIS A 55 -0.10 16.21 6.48
CA HIS A 55 0.48 16.34 7.81
C HIS A 55 0.74 14.97 8.48
N VAL A 56 -0.17 14.02 8.31
CA VAL A 56 0.00 12.66 8.83
C VAL A 56 1.17 11.95 8.15
N PHE A 57 1.31 12.07 6.83
CA PHE A 57 2.48 11.53 6.13
C PHE A 57 3.78 12.21 6.57
N GLN A 58 3.79 13.53 6.76
CA GLN A 58 4.99 14.22 7.25
C GLN A 58 5.42 13.74 8.65
N MET A 59 4.48 13.31 9.47
CA MET A 59 4.76 12.80 10.81
C MET A 59 5.38 11.40 10.81
N TYR A 60 4.91 10.51 9.93
CA TYR A 60 5.24 9.09 9.98
C TYR A 60 6.17 8.61 8.86
N ALA A 61 6.00 9.08 7.65
CA ALA A 61 6.79 8.68 6.48
C ALA A 61 6.69 9.71 5.34
N PRO A 62 7.38 10.85 5.45
CA PRO A 62 7.33 11.92 4.45
C PRO A 62 7.74 11.44 3.05
N GLN A 63 8.60 10.44 2.96
CA GLN A 63 9.05 9.89 1.68
C GLN A 63 7.91 9.24 0.88
N ILE A 64 6.92 8.62 1.55
CA ILE A 64 5.76 8.03 0.85
C ILE A 64 4.88 9.13 0.24
N TRP A 65 4.85 10.32 0.84
CA TRP A 65 4.17 11.45 0.22
C TRP A 65 4.86 11.87 -1.08
N GLU A 66 6.19 11.82 -1.13
CA GLU A 66 6.94 12.08 -2.36
C GLU A 66 6.62 11.02 -3.45
N GLU A 67 6.40 9.75 -3.07
CA GLU A 67 5.90 8.74 -4.00
C GLU A 67 4.55 9.16 -4.62
N ILE A 68 3.62 9.67 -3.82
CA ILE A 68 2.32 10.16 -4.30
C ILE A 68 2.49 11.36 -5.25
N LYS A 69 3.40 12.29 -4.96
CA LYS A 69 3.73 13.43 -5.82
C LYS A 69 4.36 12.98 -7.15
N GLY A 70 5.24 11.99 -7.11
CA GLY A 70 5.79 11.39 -8.32
C GLY A 70 4.70 10.77 -9.20
N MET A 71 3.72 10.12 -8.58
CA MET A 71 2.56 9.60 -9.29
C MET A 71 1.69 10.72 -9.87
N GLU A 72 1.44 11.79 -9.12
CA GLU A 72 0.67 12.96 -9.57
C GLU A 72 1.27 13.56 -10.84
N THR A 73 2.60 13.74 -10.87
CA THR A 73 3.32 14.28 -12.03
C THR A 73 3.04 13.53 -13.32
N VAL A 74 2.84 12.22 -13.26
CA VAL A 74 2.59 11.38 -14.44
C VAL A 74 1.10 11.24 -14.74
N LEU A 75 0.27 11.06 -13.70
CA LEU A 75 -1.16 10.83 -13.88
C LEU A 75 -1.93 12.11 -14.15
N GLU A 76 -1.38 13.28 -13.80
CA GLU A 76 -1.99 14.61 -13.99
C GLU A 76 -3.40 14.70 -13.38
N LEU A 77 -3.61 14.00 -12.23
CA LEU A 77 -4.86 14.02 -11.49
C LEU A 77 -4.77 15.07 -10.36
N PRO A 78 -5.88 15.72 -9.98
CA PRO A 78 -5.91 16.58 -8.80
C PRO A 78 -5.46 15.84 -7.54
N MET A 79 -4.78 16.54 -6.60
CA MET A 79 -4.24 15.93 -5.39
C MET A 79 -5.31 15.24 -4.55
N GLU A 80 -6.55 15.73 -4.51
CA GLU A 80 -7.67 15.06 -3.85
C GLU A 80 -7.94 13.67 -4.43
N GLN A 81 -7.82 13.52 -5.75
CA GLN A 81 -7.95 12.21 -6.41
C GLN A 81 -6.73 11.33 -6.15
N MET A 82 -5.54 11.91 -6.05
CA MET A 82 -4.33 11.17 -5.67
C MET A 82 -4.46 10.62 -4.26
N VAL A 83 -4.86 11.44 -3.31
CA VAL A 83 -5.10 11.03 -1.91
C VAL A 83 -6.18 9.94 -1.84
N LEU A 84 -7.32 10.16 -2.48
CA LEU A 84 -8.42 9.19 -2.49
C LEU A 84 -7.99 7.81 -3.02
N ASN A 85 -7.15 7.78 -4.05
CA ASN A 85 -6.80 6.54 -4.74
C ASN A 85 -5.55 5.87 -4.18
N PHE A 86 -4.60 6.61 -3.63
CA PHE A 86 -3.25 6.11 -3.37
C PHE A 86 -2.73 6.37 -1.95
N ALA A 87 -3.28 7.31 -1.18
CA ALA A 87 -2.81 7.55 0.18
C ALA A 87 -3.17 6.43 1.16
N ASN A 88 -4.17 5.63 0.85
CA ASN A 88 -4.64 4.57 1.75
C ASN A 88 -4.90 5.10 3.18
N TYR A 89 -5.46 6.29 3.25
CA TYR A 89 -5.88 6.98 4.45
C TYR A 89 -7.40 7.15 4.41
N ARG A 90 -8.09 6.75 5.48
CA ARG A 90 -9.56 6.74 5.57
C ARG A 90 -10.21 6.01 4.40
N PHE A 91 -10.26 4.71 4.47
CA PHE A 91 -10.85 3.88 3.43
C PHE A 91 -12.19 3.28 3.84
N ALA A 92 -13.13 3.19 2.90
CA ALA A 92 -14.39 2.48 3.14
C ALA A 92 -14.14 0.97 3.34
N PRO A 93 -14.73 0.34 4.39
CA PRO A 93 -14.54 -1.07 4.65
C PRO A 93 -14.92 -1.93 3.45
N GLN A 94 -14.05 -2.85 3.07
CA GLN A 94 -14.34 -3.86 2.04
C GLN A 94 -15.18 -5.00 2.62
N LYS A 95 -15.85 -5.73 1.72
CA LYS A 95 -16.53 -6.97 2.09
C LYS A 95 -15.51 -8.03 2.52
N GLU A 96 -15.98 -8.94 3.35
CA GLU A 96 -15.29 -10.08 3.93
C GLU A 96 -14.27 -10.74 3.00
N SER A 97 -13.10 -11.02 3.53
CA SER A 97 -12.06 -11.81 2.91
C SER A 97 -11.47 -12.74 3.94
N GLY A 98 -10.96 -13.86 3.51
CA GLY A 98 -10.23 -14.79 4.33
C GLY A 98 -8.73 -14.64 4.11
N CYS A 99 -7.95 -14.74 5.19
CA CYS A 99 -6.51 -14.84 5.12
C CYS A 99 -6.04 -15.84 6.16
N THR A 100 -5.01 -16.60 5.82
CA THR A 100 -4.35 -17.51 6.76
C THR A 100 -2.87 -17.19 6.80
N VAL A 101 -2.32 -17.09 8.01
CA VAL A 101 -0.89 -16.94 8.23
C VAL A 101 -0.41 -18.09 9.08
N PHE A 102 0.69 -18.71 8.68
CA PHE A 102 1.41 -19.69 9.45
C PHE A 102 2.83 -19.16 9.70
N LEU A 103 3.23 -19.16 10.97
CA LEU A 103 4.55 -18.70 11.41
C LEU A 103 5.37 -19.89 11.87
N GLY A 104 6.56 -20.06 11.30
CA GLY A 104 7.61 -20.95 11.80
C GLY A 104 8.68 -20.18 12.57
N SER A 105 9.78 -20.84 12.91
CA SER A 105 10.91 -20.21 13.62
C SER A 105 11.63 -19.17 12.73
N ASP A 106 11.66 -19.41 11.43
CA ASP A 106 12.47 -18.68 10.46
C ASP A 106 11.75 -18.44 9.12
N TYR A 107 10.44 -18.69 9.09
CA TYR A 107 9.63 -18.46 7.90
C TYR A 107 8.20 -18.06 8.25
N MET A 108 7.58 -17.33 7.32
CA MET A 108 6.16 -17.00 7.32
C MET A 108 5.54 -17.50 6.01
N VAL A 109 4.44 -18.23 6.11
CA VAL A 109 3.61 -18.61 4.97
C VAL A 109 2.26 -17.92 5.08
N ARG A 110 1.81 -17.31 4.01
CA ARG A 110 0.54 -16.61 3.98
C ARG A 110 -0.30 -17.02 2.77
N ASN A 111 -1.57 -17.29 3.02
CA ASN A 111 -2.59 -17.36 1.99
C ASN A 111 -3.46 -16.10 2.04
N TYR A 112 -3.72 -15.52 0.87
CA TYR A 112 -4.45 -14.27 0.71
C TYR A 112 -5.68 -14.52 -0.18
N ASP A 113 -6.83 -14.73 0.46
CA ASP A 113 -8.08 -15.09 -0.20
C ASP A 113 -8.89 -13.84 -0.53
N TYR A 114 -8.60 -13.24 -1.66
CA TYR A 114 -9.37 -12.13 -2.19
C TYR A 114 -9.85 -12.40 -3.62
N HIS A 115 -10.89 -11.67 -4.00
CA HIS A 115 -11.33 -11.72 -5.39
C HIS A 115 -10.18 -11.28 -6.32
N PRO A 116 -9.88 -12.00 -7.42
CA PRO A 116 -8.73 -11.70 -8.30
C PRO A 116 -8.66 -10.25 -8.78
N ALA A 117 -9.80 -9.58 -8.99
CA ALA A 117 -9.85 -8.18 -9.39
C ALA A 117 -9.35 -7.18 -8.33
N THR A 118 -9.04 -7.62 -7.10
CA THR A 118 -8.49 -6.76 -6.03
C THR A 118 -6.98 -6.75 -5.99
N TYR A 119 -6.33 -7.69 -6.69
CA TYR A 119 -4.87 -7.75 -6.75
C TYR A 119 -4.33 -6.71 -7.71
N ASP A 120 -3.28 -6.02 -7.30
CA ASP A 120 -2.55 -5.11 -8.19
C ASP A 120 -1.77 -5.87 -9.28
N GLY A 121 -1.51 -7.16 -9.08
CA GLY A 121 -0.74 -7.99 -10.01
C GLY A 121 0.74 -7.63 -10.02
N ARG A 122 1.28 -7.05 -8.95
CA ARG A 122 2.67 -6.61 -8.90
C ARG A 122 3.38 -7.03 -7.61
N TYR A 123 4.56 -7.59 -7.79
CA TYR A 123 5.53 -7.86 -6.74
C TYR A 123 6.65 -6.83 -6.83
N LEU A 124 6.90 -6.08 -5.76
CA LEU A 124 7.86 -4.99 -5.76
C LEU A 124 9.05 -5.33 -4.86
N LEU A 125 10.27 -5.22 -5.41
CA LEU A 125 11.51 -5.10 -4.67
C LEU A 125 11.95 -3.64 -4.79
N PHE A 126 11.97 -2.92 -3.67
CA PHE A 126 12.31 -1.50 -3.62
C PHE A 126 13.49 -1.25 -2.69
N GLN A 127 14.51 -0.58 -3.21
CA GLN A 127 15.65 -0.07 -2.47
C GLN A 127 15.64 1.45 -2.51
N PRO A 128 15.12 2.13 -1.47
CA PRO A 128 15.12 3.58 -1.41
C PRO A 128 16.53 4.13 -1.24
N ASN A 129 16.78 5.34 -1.78
CA ASN A 129 18.03 6.10 -1.58
C ASN A 129 17.80 7.44 -0.90
N ASP A 130 16.57 7.73 -0.50
CA ASP A 130 16.12 8.96 0.15
C ASP A 130 15.53 8.73 1.56
N GLY A 131 15.77 7.55 2.12
CA GLY A 131 15.34 7.13 3.45
C GLY A 131 14.40 5.92 3.43
N GLY A 132 14.27 5.26 4.59
CA GLY A 132 13.51 4.02 4.72
C GLY A 132 14.33 2.77 4.42
N LEU A 133 13.79 1.61 4.78
CA LEU A 133 14.42 0.31 4.58
C LEU A 133 14.05 -0.29 3.23
N ALA A 134 15.00 -0.99 2.60
CA ALA A 134 14.69 -1.78 1.42
C ALA A 134 13.68 -2.89 1.75
N GLN A 135 12.76 -3.14 0.83
CA GLN A 135 11.65 -4.04 1.09
C GLN A 135 11.24 -4.84 -0.14
N ILE A 136 10.67 -6.01 0.11
CA ILE A 136 10.14 -6.89 -0.92
C ILE A 136 8.75 -7.38 -0.51
N GLY A 137 7.80 -7.42 -1.45
CA GLY A 137 6.46 -7.96 -1.23
C GLY A 137 5.47 -7.56 -2.31
N PRO A 138 4.27 -8.19 -2.30
CA PRO A 138 3.21 -7.80 -3.21
C PRO A 138 2.67 -6.42 -2.85
N THR A 139 2.38 -5.60 -3.87
CA THR A 139 1.70 -4.33 -3.64
C THR A 139 0.21 -4.54 -3.39
N SER A 140 -0.35 -3.70 -2.56
CA SER A 140 -1.77 -3.58 -2.34
C SER A 140 -2.20 -2.14 -2.48
N ARG A 141 -3.13 -1.90 -3.38
CA ARG A 141 -3.57 -0.54 -3.76
C ARG A 141 -2.40 0.38 -4.12
N ILE A 142 -1.42 -0.18 -4.82
CA ILE A 142 -0.20 0.42 -5.35
C ILE A 142 0.82 0.77 -4.26
N THR A 143 0.50 1.69 -3.37
CA THR A 143 1.42 2.21 -2.35
C THR A 143 1.51 1.34 -1.09
N GLY A 144 0.50 0.54 -0.81
CA GLY A 144 0.43 -0.29 0.39
C GLY A 144 1.09 -1.67 0.25
N ARG A 145 1.19 -2.39 1.38
CA ARG A 145 1.65 -3.78 1.49
C ARG A 145 0.69 -4.59 2.37
N MET A 146 0.33 -5.77 1.91
CA MET A 146 -0.43 -6.72 2.73
C MET A 146 0.47 -7.70 3.46
N ASP A 147 1.61 -7.96 2.88
CA ASP A 147 2.71 -8.75 3.42
C ASP A 147 4.03 -8.32 2.78
N GLY A 148 5.13 -8.81 3.32
CA GLY A 148 6.46 -8.54 2.82
C GLY A 148 7.53 -8.70 3.88
N MET A 149 8.75 -8.40 3.48
CA MET A 149 9.92 -8.43 4.32
C MET A 149 10.80 -7.22 3.99
N ASN A 150 11.51 -6.69 4.99
CA ASN A 150 12.52 -5.65 4.77
C ASN A 150 13.95 -6.19 4.92
N GLU A 151 14.92 -5.35 4.61
CA GLU A 151 16.34 -5.71 4.63
C GLU A 151 16.89 -6.06 6.03
N SER A 152 16.20 -5.68 7.08
CA SER A 152 16.55 -6.07 8.47
C SER A 152 16.00 -7.45 8.85
N GLY A 153 15.27 -8.13 7.93
CA GLY A 153 14.67 -9.43 8.18
C GLY A 153 13.29 -9.37 8.85
N LEU A 154 12.77 -8.17 9.15
CA LEU A 154 11.42 -8.04 9.66
C LEU A 154 10.42 -8.43 8.58
N SER A 155 9.60 -9.44 8.88
CA SER A 155 8.51 -9.89 8.01
C SER A 155 7.17 -9.52 8.62
N MET A 156 6.24 -9.09 7.78
CA MET A 156 4.90 -8.65 8.17
C MET A 156 3.85 -9.31 7.28
N GLY A 157 2.74 -9.71 7.86
CA GLY A 157 1.56 -10.18 7.15
C GLY A 157 0.29 -9.70 7.85
N TYR A 158 -0.61 -9.08 7.11
CA TYR A 158 -1.87 -8.58 7.63
C TYR A 158 -3.00 -9.60 7.42
N ASN A 159 -3.72 -9.91 8.49
CA ASN A 159 -4.99 -10.63 8.42
C ASN A 159 -6.15 -9.67 8.59
N PHE A 160 -7.10 -9.72 7.67
CA PHE A 160 -8.28 -8.85 7.73
C PHE A 160 -9.12 -9.16 8.96
N MET A 161 -9.36 -8.11 9.75
CA MET A 161 -10.28 -8.18 10.88
C MET A 161 -11.41 -7.18 10.65
N HIS A 162 -12.63 -7.71 10.52
CA HIS A 162 -13.80 -6.87 10.31
C HIS A 162 -14.13 -6.07 11.58
N ARG A 163 -13.94 -4.77 11.53
CA ARG A 163 -14.33 -3.85 12.59
C ARG A 163 -15.60 -3.09 12.19
N LYS A 164 -16.63 -3.14 13.02
CA LYS A 164 -17.91 -2.46 12.73
C LYS A 164 -17.75 -0.94 12.61
N ASN A 165 -16.93 -0.36 13.46
CA ASN A 165 -16.66 1.08 13.51
C ASN A 165 -15.14 1.29 13.45
N PRO A 166 -14.53 1.33 12.25
CA PRO A 166 -13.13 1.70 12.13
C PRO A 166 -12.95 3.17 12.51
N GLY A 167 -11.85 3.48 13.20
CA GLY A 167 -11.44 4.87 13.43
C GLY A 167 -10.87 5.50 12.15
N ASP A 168 -10.60 6.79 12.23
CA ASP A 168 -9.81 7.50 11.23
C ASP A 168 -8.34 7.08 11.30
N GLY A 169 -7.64 7.13 10.18
CA GLY A 169 -6.23 6.84 10.11
C GLY A 169 -5.85 6.04 8.86
N PHE A 170 -4.61 5.60 8.83
CA PHE A 170 -4.11 4.74 7.77
C PHE A 170 -4.82 3.39 7.77
N VAL A 171 -5.13 2.91 6.57
CA VAL A 171 -5.64 1.55 6.42
C VAL A 171 -4.50 0.53 6.57
N CYS A 172 -4.88 -0.69 6.90
CA CYS A 172 -3.95 -1.78 7.24
C CYS A 172 -2.81 -1.99 6.23
N TYR A 173 -3.04 -1.84 4.93
CA TYR A 173 -1.96 -2.01 3.95
C TYR A 173 -0.97 -0.84 3.95
N MET A 174 -1.39 0.36 4.31
CA MET A 174 -0.45 1.47 4.53
C MET A 174 0.31 1.26 5.83
N ILE A 175 -0.36 0.82 6.91
CA ILE A 175 0.33 0.43 8.15
C ILE A 175 1.39 -0.63 7.88
N GLY A 176 1.06 -1.66 7.08
CA GLY A 176 2.03 -2.67 6.67
C GLY A 176 3.22 -2.10 5.90
N ARG A 177 2.96 -1.15 4.99
CA ARG A 177 4.03 -0.43 4.27
C ARG A 177 4.92 0.36 5.23
N LEU A 178 4.33 1.11 6.16
CA LEU A 178 5.04 1.90 7.16
C LEU A 178 5.92 1.04 8.07
N ILE A 179 5.41 -0.09 8.55
CA ILE A 179 6.19 -1.04 9.35
C ILE A 179 7.41 -1.54 8.59
N LEU A 180 7.24 -1.99 7.35
CA LEU A 180 8.35 -2.50 6.54
C LEU A 180 9.38 -1.44 6.20
N GLU A 181 8.98 -0.19 6.12
CA GLU A 181 9.86 0.92 5.76
C GLU A 181 10.57 1.55 6.93
N CYS A 182 9.92 1.58 8.12
CA CYS A 182 10.39 2.36 9.27
C CYS A 182 10.92 1.50 10.42
N CYS A 183 10.58 0.20 10.48
CA CYS A 183 10.89 -0.64 11.64
C CYS A 183 11.90 -1.74 11.27
N LYS A 184 12.90 -1.94 12.13
CA LYS A 184 13.94 -2.96 11.93
C LYS A 184 13.58 -4.31 12.54
N ASP A 185 12.79 -4.29 13.59
CA ASP A 185 12.42 -5.47 14.38
C ASP A 185 10.97 -5.38 14.92
N VAL A 186 10.53 -6.44 15.59
CA VAL A 186 9.18 -6.56 16.12
C VAL A 186 8.93 -5.54 17.24
N GLU A 187 9.92 -5.25 18.06
CA GLU A 187 9.81 -4.30 19.16
C GLU A 187 9.61 -2.87 18.65
N GLU A 188 10.34 -2.51 17.59
CA GLU A 188 10.11 -1.22 16.91
C GLU A 188 8.72 -1.16 16.28
N ALA A 189 8.28 -2.23 15.62
CA ALA A 189 6.94 -2.29 15.03
C ALA A 189 5.82 -2.17 16.07
N ILE A 190 5.97 -2.79 17.24
CA ILE A 190 4.99 -2.68 18.35
C ILE A 190 4.96 -1.25 18.91
N ARG A 191 6.09 -0.58 19.03
CA ARG A 191 6.14 0.82 19.49
C ARG A 191 5.60 1.82 18.46
N PHE A 192 5.70 1.46 17.19
CA PHE A 192 5.20 2.28 16.08
C PHE A 192 3.68 2.27 15.97
N LEU A 193 3.02 1.15 16.34
CA LEU A 193 1.56 0.97 16.31
C LEU A 193 0.86 1.60 17.51
#